data_1f1ffe2975796b5ad6d56f75a9a00a38
#
_entry.id   1f1ffe2975796b5ad6d56f75a9a00a38
#
_cell.length_a   1.000
_cell.length_b   1.000
_cell.length_c   1.000
_cell.angle_alpha   90.00
_cell.angle_beta   90.00
_cell.angle_gamma   90.00
#
_symmetry.space_group_name_H-M   'P 1'
#
loop_
_entity.id
_entity.type
_entity.pdbx_description
1 polymer ?
#
loop_
_entity_poly.entity_id
_entity_poly.type
_entity_poly.pdbx_seq_one_letter_code
_entity_poly.pdbx_strand_id
1 'polypeptide(L)'
;MRDGFWMGRTEVTRGQFARFVAETGYVTDAEKPGGVTQVFNHDWDRYYHGATIKHPWKSVPDKSWRDPGFGIPMKDNFAVVCISYRDMKAFGRWLTERERKAKQLPARLEIRLPTEAEWAYACRGGSDQSEYFWWGNDLMEGKGRFNISAVDFLPGRDTIWPLANAPWSDGFAFLSPVDHYGKHGRNGFGLADMCGGVWEFTLDHFDPTGGHETMHFLDKAKQSVARPVCRGGNYFDVPGNARCAVRLGIGSVTYSDSRDGFRIAMGVPRTTVPVPK
;
A
#
# COMPACT_ATOMS: atom_id res chain seq x y z
N MET A 1 -14.02 5.44 18.11
CA MET A 1 -13.61 6.75 17.55
C MET A 1 -14.67 7.78 17.93
N ARG A 2 -14.27 8.94 18.47
CA ARG A 2 -15.25 9.98 18.87
C ARG A 2 -15.75 10.82 17.69
N ASP A 3 -14.91 10.95 16.64
CA ASP A 3 -15.23 11.74 15.45
C ASP A 3 -15.34 10.81 14.23
N GLY A 4 -16.37 11.04 13.40
CA GLY A 4 -16.52 10.34 12.13
C GLY A 4 -15.45 10.76 11.11
N PHE A 5 -15.22 9.90 10.12
CA PHE A 5 -14.34 10.20 9.01
C PHE A 5 -14.91 9.60 7.71
N TRP A 6 -14.45 10.10 6.58
CA TRP A 6 -14.67 9.50 5.26
C TRP A 6 -13.36 8.90 4.77
N MET A 7 -13.44 7.86 3.98
CA MET A 7 -12.28 7.19 3.41
C MET A 7 -12.46 7.03 1.90
N GLY A 8 -11.36 7.19 1.16
CA GLY A 8 -11.32 6.89 -0.27
C GLY A 8 -11.74 5.45 -0.52
N ARG A 9 -12.65 5.23 -1.48
CA ARG A 9 -13.12 3.88 -1.82
C ARG A 9 -11.97 2.98 -2.24
N THR A 10 -10.99 3.53 -2.94
CA THR A 10 -9.81 2.86 -3.47
C THR A 10 -8.55 3.55 -2.96
N GLU A 11 -7.42 2.97 -3.27
CA GLU A 11 -6.12 3.65 -3.21
C GLU A 11 -6.14 4.88 -4.12
N VAL A 12 -5.22 5.81 -3.87
CA VAL A 12 -4.96 6.94 -4.79
C VAL A 12 -4.36 6.39 -6.08
N THR A 13 -4.98 6.77 -7.20
CA THR A 13 -4.52 6.28 -8.50
C THR A 13 -3.37 7.09 -9.07
N ARG A 14 -2.62 6.45 -10.02
CA ARG A 14 -1.58 7.11 -10.80
C ARG A 14 -2.09 8.39 -11.49
N GLY A 15 -3.30 8.34 -12.08
CA GLY A 15 -3.90 9.50 -12.74
C GLY A 15 -4.21 10.64 -11.78
N GLN A 16 -4.69 10.33 -10.56
CA GLN A 16 -4.90 11.35 -9.53
C GLN A 16 -3.58 11.97 -9.06
N PHE A 17 -2.54 11.14 -8.89
CA PHE A 17 -1.22 11.63 -8.53
C PHE A 17 -0.56 12.44 -9.66
N ALA A 18 -0.73 12.02 -10.91
CA ALA A 18 -0.28 12.77 -12.08
C ALA A 18 -0.87 14.17 -12.13
N ARG A 19 -2.15 14.31 -11.79
CA ARG A 19 -2.81 15.62 -11.68
C ARG A 19 -2.17 16.50 -10.60
N PHE A 20 -1.89 15.94 -9.44
CA PHE A 20 -1.17 16.63 -8.36
C PHE A 20 0.17 17.19 -8.87
N VAL A 21 0.97 16.33 -9.51
CA VAL A 21 2.27 16.73 -10.05
C VAL A 21 2.11 17.81 -11.13
N ALA A 22 1.14 17.66 -12.04
CA ALA A 22 0.90 18.64 -13.10
C ALA A 22 0.47 20.02 -12.57
N GLU A 23 -0.35 20.06 -11.51
CA GLU A 23 -0.84 21.31 -10.92
C GLU A 23 0.20 22.01 -10.03
N THR A 24 1.21 21.28 -9.52
CA THR A 24 2.15 21.83 -8.52
C THR A 24 3.60 21.85 -8.95
N GLY A 25 3.98 21.11 -10.00
CA GLY A 25 5.38 20.88 -10.35
C GLY A 25 6.15 20.04 -9.31
N TYR A 26 5.43 19.28 -8.48
CA TYR A 26 6.04 18.49 -7.41
C TYR A 26 7.02 17.44 -7.96
N VAL A 27 8.19 17.34 -7.33
CA VAL A 27 9.22 16.33 -7.63
C VAL A 27 9.28 15.36 -6.45
N THR A 28 9.00 14.09 -6.71
CA THR A 28 9.00 13.04 -5.68
C THR A 28 10.38 12.74 -5.14
N ASP A 29 10.46 12.14 -3.95
CA ASP A 29 11.76 11.77 -3.36
C ASP A 29 12.55 10.82 -4.28
N ALA A 30 11.88 9.93 -5.02
CA ALA A 30 12.51 9.04 -5.99
C ALA A 30 13.06 9.80 -7.24
N GLU A 31 12.43 10.91 -7.63
CA GLU A 31 12.83 11.72 -8.80
C GLU A 31 13.90 12.79 -8.48
N LYS A 32 14.19 13.05 -7.20
CA LYS A 32 15.24 14.00 -6.79
C LYS A 32 16.64 13.45 -7.10
N PRO A 33 17.65 14.33 -7.27
CA PRO A 33 19.05 13.90 -7.41
C PRO A 33 19.46 12.96 -6.27
N GLY A 34 19.96 11.76 -6.61
CA GLY A 34 20.31 10.71 -5.64
C GLY A 34 19.11 9.94 -5.09
N GLY A 35 17.89 10.24 -5.53
CA GLY A 35 16.71 9.47 -5.21
C GLY A 35 16.77 8.06 -5.81
N VAL A 36 16.19 7.09 -5.10
CA VAL A 36 16.08 5.70 -5.55
C VAL A 36 14.72 5.15 -5.16
N THR A 37 14.23 4.18 -5.91
CA THR A 37 13.06 3.39 -5.53
C THR A 37 13.36 1.91 -5.63
N GLN A 38 12.67 1.10 -4.83
CA GLN A 38 12.77 -0.34 -4.94
C GLN A 38 11.77 -0.87 -5.98
N VAL A 39 12.28 -1.68 -6.89
CA VAL A 39 11.48 -2.31 -7.94
C VAL A 39 11.75 -3.80 -8.02
N PHE A 40 10.83 -4.52 -8.66
CA PHE A 40 11.01 -5.94 -8.91
C PHE A 40 12.24 -6.19 -9.80
N ASN A 41 13.05 -7.15 -9.39
CA ASN A 41 14.22 -7.55 -10.16
C ASN A 41 13.86 -8.66 -11.16
N HIS A 42 13.57 -8.31 -12.40
CA HIS A 42 13.19 -9.26 -13.44
C HIS A 42 14.26 -10.33 -13.73
N ASP A 43 15.51 -10.13 -13.30
CA ASP A 43 16.57 -11.12 -13.42
C ASP A 43 16.59 -12.11 -12.24
N TRP A 44 15.72 -11.94 -11.28
CA TRP A 44 15.73 -12.72 -10.03
C TRP A 44 15.60 -14.23 -10.24
N ASP A 45 14.82 -14.70 -11.21
CA ASP A 45 14.61 -16.11 -11.50
C ASP A 45 15.86 -16.83 -12.06
N ARG A 46 16.75 -16.08 -12.76
CA ARG A 46 18.01 -16.68 -13.28
C ARG A 46 18.92 -17.19 -12.18
N TYR A 47 18.70 -16.73 -10.95
CA TYR A 47 19.51 -17.07 -9.79
C TYR A 47 18.91 -18.15 -8.90
N TYR A 48 17.61 -18.46 -9.08
CA TYR A 48 16.93 -19.46 -8.27
C TYR A 48 17.40 -20.89 -8.57
N HIS A 49 17.79 -21.19 -9.80
CA HIS A 49 18.28 -22.49 -10.24
C HIS A 49 19.81 -22.69 -10.12
N GLY A 50 20.55 -21.73 -9.57
CA GLY A 50 22.00 -21.79 -9.62
C GLY A 50 22.78 -21.07 -8.53
N ALA A 51 22.55 -21.35 -7.26
CA ALA A 51 23.52 -21.12 -6.17
C ALA A 51 23.65 -19.73 -5.54
N THR A 52 23.04 -18.64 -6.01
CA THR A 52 23.06 -17.36 -5.27
C THR A 52 21.69 -16.71 -5.26
N ILE A 53 20.99 -16.81 -4.13
CA ILE A 53 19.71 -16.14 -3.91
C ILE A 53 19.98 -14.64 -3.90
N LYS A 54 19.66 -13.95 -5.00
CA LYS A 54 19.57 -12.49 -5.00
C LYS A 54 18.17 -12.12 -4.55
N HIS A 55 18.09 -11.03 -3.80
CA HIS A 55 16.82 -10.47 -3.31
C HIS A 55 15.92 -10.15 -4.51
N PRO A 56 14.60 -10.45 -4.45
CA PRO A 56 13.67 -10.18 -5.55
C PRO A 56 13.48 -8.67 -5.83
N TRP A 57 14.01 -7.83 -5.00
CA TRP A 57 13.91 -6.37 -5.09
C TRP A 57 15.28 -5.73 -5.24
N LYS A 58 15.37 -4.71 -6.09
CA LYS A 58 16.58 -3.91 -6.28
C LYS A 58 16.26 -2.43 -6.21
N SER A 59 17.19 -1.65 -5.63
CA SER A 59 17.11 -0.18 -5.63
C SER A 59 17.65 0.36 -6.95
N VAL A 60 16.89 1.22 -7.60
CA VAL A 60 17.27 1.83 -8.88
C VAL A 60 16.97 3.34 -8.87
N PRO A 61 17.83 4.17 -9.54
CA PRO A 61 17.67 5.62 -9.54
C PRO A 61 16.76 6.14 -10.66
N ASP A 62 16.45 5.33 -11.68
CA ASP A 62 15.75 5.73 -12.90
C ASP A 62 14.27 5.32 -12.93
N LYS A 63 13.74 4.84 -11.81
CA LYS A 63 12.35 4.44 -11.67
C LYS A 63 11.62 5.34 -10.68
N SER A 64 10.33 5.52 -10.93
CA SER A 64 9.45 6.36 -10.12
C SER A 64 7.98 5.96 -10.31
N TRP A 65 7.06 6.72 -9.76
CA TRP A 65 5.63 6.56 -9.99
C TRP A 65 5.20 6.62 -11.46
N ARG A 66 6.04 7.18 -12.34
CA ARG A 66 5.81 7.24 -13.80
C ARG A 66 6.07 5.90 -14.47
N ASP A 67 7.11 5.22 -14.02
CA ASP A 67 7.51 3.88 -14.44
C ASP A 67 8.04 3.09 -13.25
N PRO A 68 7.20 2.25 -12.61
CA PRO A 68 7.59 1.43 -11.48
C PRO A 68 8.41 0.19 -11.87
N GLY A 69 8.78 0.04 -13.13
CA GLY A 69 9.65 -1.05 -13.59
C GLY A 69 8.95 -2.41 -13.75
N PHE A 70 7.64 -2.44 -13.88
CA PHE A 70 6.89 -3.72 -14.08
C PHE A 70 7.05 -4.33 -15.48
N GLY A 71 7.62 -3.58 -16.44
CA GLY A 71 7.72 -4.04 -17.82
C GLY A 71 6.39 -4.01 -18.59
N ILE A 72 5.35 -3.45 -18.01
CA ILE A 72 4.03 -3.25 -18.62
C ILE A 72 3.63 -1.76 -18.54
N PRO A 73 2.83 -1.26 -19.50
CA PRO A 73 2.35 0.12 -19.44
C PRO A 73 1.43 0.35 -18.22
N MET A 74 1.78 1.35 -17.41
CA MET A 74 0.95 1.78 -16.28
C MET A 74 -0.20 2.67 -16.75
N LYS A 75 -1.42 2.26 -16.45
CA LYS A 75 -2.63 3.04 -16.73
C LYS A 75 -2.97 3.97 -15.57
N ASP A 76 -3.78 4.98 -15.83
CA ASP A 76 -4.14 5.99 -14.82
C ASP A 76 -5.04 5.46 -13.69
N ASN A 77 -5.69 4.31 -13.90
CA ASN A 77 -6.53 3.64 -12.90
C ASN A 77 -5.80 2.56 -12.08
N PHE A 78 -4.47 2.49 -12.14
CA PHE A 78 -3.68 1.68 -11.21
C PHE A 78 -3.36 2.48 -9.94
N ALA A 79 -3.19 1.82 -8.80
CA ALA A 79 -2.68 2.45 -7.60
C ALA A 79 -1.33 3.12 -7.89
N VAL A 80 -1.09 4.32 -7.36
CA VAL A 80 0.22 4.96 -7.47
C VAL A 80 1.20 4.29 -6.51
N VAL A 81 2.36 3.93 -7.03
CA VAL A 81 3.46 3.29 -6.29
C VAL A 81 4.78 4.01 -6.58
N CYS A 82 5.88 3.57 -6.00
CA CYS A 82 7.19 4.23 -6.14
C CYS A 82 7.16 5.69 -5.66
N ILE A 83 6.47 5.94 -4.57
CA ILE A 83 6.36 7.23 -3.89
C ILE A 83 6.67 7.07 -2.41
N SER A 84 7.21 8.09 -1.78
CA SER A 84 7.54 8.08 -0.37
C SER A 84 6.38 8.52 0.53
N TYR A 85 6.49 8.25 1.83
CA TYR A 85 5.56 8.77 2.84
C TYR A 85 5.43 10.31 2.80
N ARG A 86 6.54 11.02 2.49
CA ARG A 86 6.53 12.48 2.32
C ARG A 86 5.72 12.91 1.11
N ASP A 87 5.84 12.17 0.00
CA ASP A 87 5.09 12.43 -1.23
C ASP A 87 3.58 12.25 -1.01
N MET A 88 3.20 11.18 -0.31
CA MET A 88 1.81 10.91 0.05
C MET A 88 1.21 12.01 0.91
N LYS A 89 1.96 12.50 1.91
CA LYS A 89 1.54 13.64 2.75
C LYS A 89 1.46 14.95 1.95
N ALA A 90 2.34 15.15 0.97
CA ALA A 90 2.29 16.31 0.09
C ALA A 90 1.02 16.31 -0.77
N PHE A 91 0.65 15.14 -1.31
CA PHE A 91 -0.62 14.95 -2.02
C PHE A 91 -1.84 15.31 -1.14
N GLY A 92 -1.90 14.82 0.10
CA GLY A 92 -2.99 15.12 1.04
C GLY A 92 -3.11 16.63 1.33
N ARG A 93 -1.98 17.31 1.54
CA ARG A 93 -1.95 18.78 1.74
C ARG A 93 -2.47 19.53 0.52
N TRP A 94 -1.94 19.20 -0.67
CA TRP A 94 -2.39 19.81 -1.92
C TRP A 94 -3.90 19.65 -2.12
N LEU A 95 -4.43 18.43 -1.91
CA LEU A 95 -5.85 18.18 -2.11
C LEU A 95 -6.71 18.93 -1.08
N THR A 96 -6.26 19.03 0.17
CA THR A 96 -6.90 19.83 1.21
C THR A 96 -6.99 21.31 0.80
N GLU A 97 -5.89 21.90 0.34
CA GLU A 97 -5.82 23.30 -0.08
C GLU A 97 -6.70 23.56 -1.31
N ARG A 98 -6.64 22.65 -2.27
CA ARG A 98 -7.43 22.70 -3.50
C ARG A 98 -8.93 22.69 -3.19
N GLU A 99 -9.40 21.74 -2.38
CA GLU A 99 -10.82 21.61 -2.03
C GLU A 99 -11.29 22.75 -1.12
N ARG A 100 -10.42 23.33 -0.28
CA ARG A 100 -10.72 24.55 0.47
C ARG A 100 -10.87 25.77 -0.45
N LYS A 101 -9.99 25.95 -1.43
CA LYS A 101 -10.12 27.03 -2.45
C LYS A 101 -11.42 26.88 -3.25
N ALA A 102 -11.82 25.66 -3.55
CA ALA A 102 -13.07 25.35 -4.23
C ALA A 102 -14.30 25.46 -3.31
N LYS A 103 -14.13 25.76 -2.00
CA LYS A 103 -15.19 25.81 -0.98
C LYS A 103 -15.95 24.47 -0.81
N GLN A 104 -15.31 23.36 -1.16
CA GLN A 104 -15.87 22.01 -1.03
C GLN A 104 -15.45 21.33 0.28
N LEU A 105 -14.43 21.83 0.97
CA LEU A 105 -13.93 21.26 2.23
C LEU A 105 -14.12 22.27 3.38
N PRO A 106 -14.91 21.92 4.42
CA PRO A 106 -15.04 22.71 5.64
C PRO A 106 -13.69 22.94 6.33
N ALA A 107 -13.46 24.14 6.88
CA ALA A 107 -12.19 24.53 7.51
C ALA A 107 -11.72 23.58 8.64
N ARG A 108 -12.68 22.95 9.35
CA ARG A 108 -12.41 21.97 10.42
C ARG A 108 -11.93 20.60 9.94
N LEU A 109 -12.00 20.32 8.63
CA LEU A 109 -11.63 19.04 8.05
C LEU A 109 -10.36 19.18 7.21
N GLU A 110 -9.61 18.10 7.12
CA GLU A 110 -8.48 17.96 6.20
C GLU A 110 -8.53 16.62 5.46
N ILE A 111 -7.89 16.58 4.31
CA ILE A 111 -7.66 15.34 3.55
C ILE A 111 -6.22 14.90 3.84
N ARG A 112 -6.06 13.69 4.32
CA ARG A 112 -4.81 13.15 4.83
C ARG A 112 -4.75 11.64 4.66
N LEU A 113 -3.62 11.03 5.02
CA LEU A 113 -3.58 9.60 5.25
C LEU A 113 -4.55 9.22 6.38
N PRO A 114 -5.16 8.03 6.37
CA PRO A 114 -5.90 7.53 7.52
C PRO A 114 -4.95 7.33 8.71
N THR A 115 -5.45 7.43 9.93
CA THR A 115 -4.77 6.81 11.06
C THR A 115 -4.84 5.30 10.92
N GLU A 116 -3.91 4.58 11.56
CA GLU A 116 -3.93 3.13 11.56
C GLU A 116 -5.24 2.57 12.12
N ALA A 117 -5.78 3.20 13.16
CA ALA A 117 -7.07 2.82 13.74
C ALA A 117 -8.24 3.05 12.78
N GLU A 118 -8.25 4.16 12.03
CA GLU A 118 -9.24 4.42 10.98
C GLU A 118 -9.14 3.39 9.86
N TRP A 119 -7.93 3.06 9.44
CA TRP A 119 -7.70 2.06 8.40
C TRP A 119 -8.18 0.67 8.85
N ALA A 120 -7.78 0.23 10.06
CA ALA A 120 -8.15 -1.07 10.60
C ALA A 120 -9.68 -1.23 10.77
N TYR A 121 -10.36 -0.18 11.24
CA TYR A 121 -11.82 -0.15 11.31
C TYR A 121 -12.45 -0.26 9.92
N ALA A 122 -11.94 0.52 8.97
CA ALA A 122 -12.42 0.56 7.60
C ALA A 122 -12.21 -0.76 6.87
N CYS A 123 -11.04 -1.42 7.06
CA CYS A 123 -10.74 -2.72 6.45
C CYS A 123 -11.77 -3.78 6.83
N ARG A 124 -12.18 -3.82 8.08
CA ARG A 124 -13.16 -4.80 8.52
C ARG A 124 -14.54 -4.62 7.91
N GLY A 125 -14.91 -3.41 7.51
CA GLY A 125 -16.17 -3.18 6.79
C GLY A 125 -17.43 -3.63 7.53
N GLY A 126 -17.37 -3.73 8.87
CA GLY A 126 -18.45 -4.24 9.73
C GLY A 126 -18.38 -5.74 10.03
N SER A 127 -17.35 -6.46 9.55
CA SER A 127 -17.13 -7.86 9.91
C SER A 127 -16.67 -8.02 11.36
N ASP A 128 -16.77 -9.25 11.89
CA ASP A 128 -16.30 -9.59 13.24
C ASP A 128 -14.78 -9.34 13.38
N GLN A 129 -14.35 -8.85 14.54
CA GLN A 129 -12.94 -8.58 14.81
C GLN A 129 -12.08 -9.84 14.91
N SER A 130 -12.68 -11.00 15.12
CA SER A 130 -11.99 -12.29 15.14
C SER A 130 -11.67 -12.85 13.75
N GLU A 131 -12.29 -12.29 12.68
CA GLU A 131 -12.05 -12.72 11.30
C GLU A 131 -10.72 -12.22 10.77
N TYR A 132 -10.08 -13.03 9.93
CA TYR A 132 -8.81 -12.68 9.29
C TYR A 132 -8.98 -11.61 8.20
N PHE A 133 -10.01 -11.78 7.38
CA PHE A 133 -10.34 -10.88 6.27
C PHE A 133 -11.74 -10.30 6.49
N TRP A 134 -12.10 -9.28 5.74
CA TRP A 134 -13.43 -8.68 5.82
C TRP A 134 -14.56 -9.61 5.32
N TRP A 135 -14.23 -10.69 4.62
CA TRP A 135 -15.18 -11.71 4.16
C TRP A 135 -15.20 -12.97 5.03
N GLY A 136 -14.41 -13.05 6.08
CA GLY A 136 -14.32 -14.20 6.99
C GLY A 136 -12.93 -14.81 7.08
N ASN A 137 -12.85 -16.09 7.44
CA ASN A 137 -11.59 -16.80 7.66
C ASN A 137 -11.21 -17.76 6.53
N ASP A 138 -12.13 -18.10 5.64
CA ASP A 138 -11.83 -18.97 4.51
C ASP A 138 -11.12 -18.20 3.40
N LEU A 139 -9.87 -18.61 3.14
CA LEU A 139 -9.08 -18.03 2.07
C LEU A 139 -9.75 -18.22 0.69
N MET A 140 -10.43 -19.35 0.46
CA MET A 140 -11.04 -19.66 -0.84
C MET A 140 -12.18 -18.70 -1.19
N GLU A 141 -12.86 -18.11 -0.21
CA GLU A 141 -13.83 -17.06 -0.43
C GLU A 141 -13.19 -15.74 -0.92
N GLY A 142 -11.88 -15.61 -0.75
CA GLY A 142 -11.09 -14.48 -1.28
C GLY A 142 -10.90 -14.50 -2.80
N LYS A 143 -11.19 -15.61 -3.47
CA LYS A 143 -11.06 -15.71 -4.93
C LYS A 143 -11.91 -14.65 -5.65
N GLY A 144 -11.25 -13.83 -6.49
CA GLY A 144 -11.91 -12.72 -7.20
C GLY A 144 -12.30 -11.54 -6.30
N ARG A 145 -11.64 -11.38 -5.14
CA ARG A 145 -11.86 -10.25 -4.21
C ARG A 145 -10.66 -9.36 -4.03
N PHE A 146 -9.45 -9.87 -4.27
CA PHE A 146 -8.22 -9.12 -4.02
C PHE A 146 -7.06 -9.56 -4.90
N ASN A 147 -6.12 -8.66 -5.15
CA ASN A 147 -4.90 -8.88 -5.90
C ASN A 147 -3.77 -9.26 -4.93
N ILE A 148 -3.24 -10.47 -5.09
CA ILE A 148 -2.30 -11.09 -4.15
C ILE A 148 -1.33 -12.02 -4.90
N SER A 149 -0.25 -12.47 -4.30
CA SER A 149 0.59 -13.49 -4.91
C SER A 149 -0.23 -14.75 -5.21
N ALA A 150 -0.51 -14.98 -6.48
CA ALA A 150 -1.34 -16.02 -7.02
C ALA A 150 -0.56 -16.88 -8.04
N VAL A 151 -1.19 -17.90 -8.61
CA VAL A 151 -0.52 -18.81 -9.54
C VAL A 151 -0.05 -18.13 -10.84
N ASP A 152 -0.60 -16.99 -11.19
CA ASP A 152 -0.22 -16.18 -12.35
C ASP A 152 0.85 -15.13 -12.05
N PHE A 153 1.28 -15.02 -10.79
CA PHE A 153 2.49 -14.28 -10.49
C PHE A 153 3.70 -15.03 -11.09
N LEU A 154 4.30 -14.46 -12.13
CA LEU A 154 5.39 -15.05 -12.90
C LEU A 154 5.03 -16.43 -13.49
N PRO A 155 4.12 -16.52 -14.49
CA PRO A 155 3.67 -17.76 -15.09
C PRO A 155 4.84 -18.64 -15.57
N GLY A 156 4.74 -19.95 -15.33
CA GLY A 156 5.76 -20.94 -15.73
C GLY A 156 7.00 -20.99 -14.85
N ARG A 157 6.97 -20.37 -13.68
CA ARG A 157 8.04 -20.41 -12.69
C ARG A 157 7.58 -21.11 -11.42
N ASP A 158 8.44 -21.96 -10.87
CA ASP A 158 8.26 -22.47 -9.52
C ASP A 158 8.36 -21.28 -8.57
N THR A 159 7.28 -20.97 -7.87
CA THR A 159 7.30 -19.88 -6.88
C THR A 159 8.18 -20.28 -5.70
N ILE A 160 8.89 -19.34 -5.09
CA ILE A 160 9.68 -19.60 -3.86
C ILE A 160 8.81 -20.11 -2.71
N TRP A 161 7.50 -19.81 -2.78
CA TRP A 161 6.51 -20.17 -1.77
C TRP A 161 5.30 -20.85 -2.40
N PRO A 162 5.48 -21.97 -3.17
CA PRO A 162 4.37 -22.57 -3.93
C PRO A 162 3.18 -22.98 -3.04
N LEU A 163 3.45 -23.29 -1.77
CA LEU A 163 2.41 -23.66 -0.80
C LEU A 163 1.76 -22.45 -0.09
N ALA A 164 2.32 -21.26 -0.27
CA ALA A 164 1.86 -20.07 0.44
C ALA A 164 1.07 -19.10 -0.44
N ASN A 165 1.15 -19.25 -1.78
CA ASN A 165 0.39 -18.42 -2.72
C ASN A 165 -1.08 -18.79 -2.75
N ALA A 166 -1.91 -17.86 -3.22
CA ALA A 166 -3.30 -18.15 -3.51
C ALA A 166 -3.38 -19.23 -4.63
N PRO A 167 -4.16 -20.32 -4.44
CA PRO A 167 -4.21 -21.43 -5.39
C PRO A 167 -5.11 -21.17 -6.61
N TRP A 168 -5.35 -19.91 -6.94
CA TRP A 168 -6.12 -19.47 -8.12
C TRP A 168 -5.37 -18.38 -8.86
N SER A 169 -5.78 -18.09 -10.11
CA SER A 169 -5.34 -16.89 -10.83
C SER A 169 -6.17 -15.69 -10.38
N ASP A 170 -5.54 -14.58 -10.07
CA ASP A 170 -6.21 -13.28 -9.87
C ASP A 170 -6.20 -12.41 -11.13
N GLY A 171 -5.52 -12.87 -12.20
CA GLY A 171 -5.45 -12.24 -13.51
C GLY A 171 -4.28 -11.26 -13.67
N PHE A 172 -3.42 -11.09 -12.66
CA PHE A 172 -2.37 -10.07 -12.65
C PHE A 172 -1.05 -10.60 -12.14
N ALA A 173 0.02 -10.39 -12.93
CA ALA A 173 1.38 -10.67 -12.46
C ALA A 173 1.89 -9.61 -11.46
N PHE A 174 1.31 -8.41 -11.49
CA PHE A 174 1.61 -7.28 -10.62
C PHE A 174 0.29 -6.62 -10.17
N LEU A 175 0.21 -5.31 -10.19
CA LEU A 175 -0.99 -4.57 -9.79
C LEU A 175 -2.19 -4.83 -10.69
N SER A 176 -3.36 -4.95 -10.09
CA SER A 176 -4.65 -4.80 -10.77
C SER A 176 -5.05 -3.32 -10.87
N PRO A 177 -5.96 -2.95 -11.79
CA PRO A 177 -6.66 -1.66 -11.69
C PRO A 177 -7.40 -1.56 -10.36
N VAL A 178 -7.43 -0.38 -9.73
CA VAL A 178 -8.19 -0.20 -8.48
C VAL A 178 -9.66 -0.53 -8.70
N ASP A 179 -10.30 -1.14 -7.68
CA ASP A 179 -11.70 -1.58 -7.74
C ASP A 179 -12.01 -2.58 -8.89
N HIS A 180 -10.99 -3.32 -9.35
CA HIS A 180 -11.14 -4.29 -10.44
C HIS A 180 -12.22 -5.32 -10.18
N TYR A 181 -12.32 -5.80 -8.95
CA TYR A 181 -13.27 -6.84 -8.56
C TYR A 181 -14.69 -6.31 -8.30
N GLY A 182 -14.90 -5.00 -8.41
CA GLY A 182 -16.21 -4.37 -8.30
C GLY A 182 -16.90 -4.67 -6.98
N LYS A 183 -18.21 -4.90 -7.02
CA LYS A 183 -18.99 -5.17 -5.80
C LYS A 183 -18.52 -6.41 -5.04
N HIS A 184 -17.94 -7.40 -5.71
CA HIS A 184 -17.47 -8.64 -5.09
C HIS A 184 -16.20 -8.41 -4.26
N GLY A 185 -15.32 -7.47 -4.66
CA GLY A 185 -14.11 -7.09 -3.97
C GLY A 185 -14.27 -5.96 -2.96
N ARG A 186 -15.49 -5.44 -2.76
CA ARG A 186 -15.75 -4.39 -1.78
C ARG A 186 -16.26 -4.96 -0.48
N ASN A 187 -15.75 -4.44 0.64
CA ASN A 187 -16.21 -4.81 1.96
C ASN A 187 -17.61 -4.20 2.29
N GLY A 188 -18.12 -4.47 3.48
CA GLY A 188 -19.44 -4.01 3.91
C GLY A 188 -19.62 -2.49 3.99
N PHE A 189 -18.53 -1.70 3.98
CA PHE A 189 -18.57 -0.25 3.86
C PHE A 189 -18.42 0.25 2.41
N GLY A 190 -18.35 -0.66 1.43
CA GLY A 190 -18.18 -0.35 0.02
C GLY A 190 -16.75 0.04 -0.38
N LEU A 191 -15.76 -0.22 0.47
CA LEU A 191 -14.35 0.03 0.21
C LEU A 191 -13.75 -1.14 -0.58
N ALA A 192 -13.01 -0.83 -1.64
CA ALA A 192 -12.29 -1.79 -2.47
C ALA A 192 -10.83 -1.92 -2.03
N ASP A 193 -10.23 -3.04 -2.40
CA ASP A 193 -8.78 -3.28 -2.33
C ASP A 193 -8.18 -3.10 -0.91
N MET A 194 -9.00 -3.30 0.16
CA MET A 194 -8.54 -3.23 1.55
C MET A 194 -7.62 -4.40 1.94
N CYS A 195 -7.56 -5.42 1.12
CA CYS A 195 -6.67 -6.57 1.26
C CYS A 195 -5.97 -6.76 -0.09
N GLY A 196 -4.64 -6.87 -0.10
CA GLY A 196 -3.83 -7.00 -1.32
C GLY A 196 -3.66 -5.68 -2.09
N GLY A 197 -3.27 -5.77 -3.37
CA GLY A 197 -2.95 -4.61 -4.20
C GLY A 197 -1.64 -3.96 -3.79
N VAL A 198 -1.67 -2.99 -2.90
CA VAL A 198 -0.48 -2.32 -2.35
C VAL A 198 -0.52 -2.22 -0.83
N TRP A 199 0.64 -2.24 -0.17
CA TRP A 199 0.74 -1.79 1.21
C TRP A 199 0.32 -0.34 1.31
N GLU A 200 -0.61 -0.03 2.20
CA GLU A 200 -1.14 1.32 2.36
C GLU A 200 -0.56 1.99 3.60
N PHE A 201 0.13 3.11 3.38
CA PHE A 201 0.68 3.92 4.45
C PHE A 201 -0.42 4.60 5.27
N THR A 202 -0.23 4.61 6.60
CA THR A 202 -1.06 5.34 7.56
C THR A 202 -0.29 6.52 8.18
N LEU A 203 -0.97 7.37 8.96
CA LEU A 203 -0.32 8.48 9.66
C LEU A 203 0.59 8.02 10.79
N ASP A 204 0.37 6.81 11.31
CA ASP A 204 1.02 6.32 12.51
C ASP A 204 2.42 5.79 12.22
N HIS A 205 3.24 5.78 13.25
CA HIS A 205 4.56 5.17 13.22
C HIS A 205 4.55 3.86 14.00
N PHE A 206 5.32 2.92 13.50
CA PHE A 206 5.39 1.58 14.04
C PHE A 206 6.08 1.58 15.40
N ASP A 207 5.37 1.09 16.43
CA ASP A 207 5.90 0.79 17.74
C ASP A 207 6.06 -0.73 17.88
N PRO A 208 7.30 -1.24 17.96
CA PRO A 208 7.55 -2.66 18.10
C PRO A 208 7.10 -3.21 19.46
N THR A 209 6.86 -2.34 20.45
CA THR A 209 6.45 -2.75 21.81
C THR A 209 4.94 -2.89 21.94
N GLY A 210 4.17 -2.46 20.96
CA GLY A 210 2.71 -2.37 21.00
C GLY A 210 1.92 -3.69 20.97
N GLY A 211 2.56 -4.84 21.15
CA GLY A 211 1.89 -6.13 21.40
C GLY A 211 1.09 -6.73 20.24
N HIS A 212 1.20 -6.20 19.03
CA HIS A 212 0.49 -6.67 17.85
C HIS A 212 1.37 -7.52 16.94
N GLU A 213 0.76 -8.46 16.21
CA GLU A 213 1.46 -9.29 15.21
C GLU A 213 2.23 -8.41 14.22
N THR A 214 3.54 -8.57 14.21
CA THR A 214 4.46 -7.87 13.33
C THR A 214 5.14 -8.86 12.42
N MET A 215 5.12 -8.59 11.13
CA MET A 215 6.00 -9.27 10.20
C MET A 215 7.43 -8.75 10.38
N HIS A 216 8.30 -9.60 10.92
CA HIS A 216 9.71 -9.31 11.11
C HIS A 216 10.51 -9.61 9.84
N PHE A 217 10.52 -8.70 8.87
CA PHE A 217 11.42 -8.81 7.73
C PHE A 217 12.61 -7.85 7.78
N LEU A 218 12.76 -7.06 8.85
CA LEU A 218 13.78 -6.03 8.91
C LEU A 218 14.69 -6.18 10.13
N ASP A 219 15.98 -6.00 9.87
CA ASP A 219 17.09 -6.08 10.81
C ASP A 219 16.85 -5.26 12.09
N LYS A 220 17.04 -5.91 13.25
CA LYS A 220 16.92 -5.30 14.58
C LYS A 220 17.78 -4.03 14.76
N ALA A 221 18.88 -3.90 14.01
CA ALA A 221 19.77 -2.75 14.06
C ALA A 221 19.15 -1.44 13.54
N LYS A 222 18.03 -1.50 12.79
CA LYS A 222 17.37 -0.33 12.21
C LYS A 222 16.14 0.15 13.01
N GLN A 223 15.92 -0.35 14.21
CA GLN A 223 14.73 -0.06 15.02
C GLN A 223 14.69 1.36 15.63
N SER A 224 15.77 2.15 15.51
CA SER A 224 15.84 3.51 16.07
C SER A 224 15.23 4.60 15.22
N VAL A 225 14.76 4.29 14.00
CA VAL A 225 14.14 5.27 13.09
C VAL A 225 12.63 5.07 13.08
N ALA A 226 11.88 6.15 13.30
CA ALA A 226 10.43 6.15 13.17
C ALA A 226 10.01 5.63 11.80
N ARG A 227 9.32 4.50 11.76
CA ARG A 227 8.86 3.83 10.53
C ARG A 227 7.37 4.06 10.38
N PRO A 228 6.90 4.57 9.24
CA PRO A 228 5.48 4.62 8.98
C PRO A 228 4.85 3.23 9.02
N VAL A 229 3.64 3.12 9.55
CA VAL A 229 2.86 1.89 9.54
C VAL A 229 2.19 1.72 8.19
N CYS A 230 2.28 0.49 7.64
CA CYS A 230 1.57 0.06 6.45
C CYS A 230 0.62 -1.09 6.76
N ARG A 231 -0.46 -1.18 5.99
CA ARG A 231 -1.55 -2.13 6.17
C ARG A 231 -1.97 -2.72 4.81
N GLY A 232 -2.67 -3.86 4.84
CA GLY A 232 -3.38 -4.42 3.69
C GLY A 232 -2.66 -5.53 2.92
N GLY A 233 -1.34 -5.61 2.98
CA GLY A 233 -0.56 -6.49 2.09
C GLY A 233 -0.46 -5.93 0.67
N ASN A 234 0.25 -6.60 -0.20
CA ASN A 234 0.44 -6.19 -1.59
C ASN A 234 0.34 -7.37 -2.56
N TYR A 235 0.35 -7.09 -3.86
CA TYR A 235 0.24 -8.07 -4.95
C TYR A 235 1.30 -9.19 -4.93
N PHE A 236 2.42 -9.00 -4.23
CA PHE A 236 3.51 -9.97 -4.10
C PHE A 236 3.42 -10.81 -2.84
N ASP A 237 2.64 -10.37 -1.86
CA ASP A 237 2.54 -11.02 -0.56
C ASP A 237 1.73 -12.33 -0.61
N VAL A 238 2.08 -13.25 0.29
CA VAL A 238 1.21 -14.40 0.57
C VAL A 238 -0.10 -13.94 1.23
N PRO A 239 -1.23 -14.63 1.00
CA PRO A 239 -2.54 -14.21 1.52
C PRO A 239 -2.58 -13.91 3.01
N GLY A 240 -1.79 -14.61 3.82
CA GLY A 240 -1.68 -14.36 5.25
C GLY A 240 -1.24 -12.95 5.63
N ASN A 241 -0.52 -12.26 4.74
CA ASN A 241 -0.06 -10.89 4.95
C ASN A 241 -1.15 -9.84 4.66
N ALA A 242 -2.16 -10.20 3.87
CA ALA A 242 -3.28 -9.32 3.54
C ALA A 242 -4.42 -9.33 4.58
N ARG A 243 -4.26 -10.05 5.71
CA ARG A 243 -5.24 -10.05 6.80
C ARG A 243 -5.43 -8.65 7.39
N CYS A 244 -6.65 -8.32 7.77
CA CYS A 244 -6.99 -7.00 8.34
C CYS A 244 -6.18 -6.62 9.60
N ALA A 245 -5.62 -7.59 10.33
CA ALA A 245 -4.84 -7.34 11.54
C ALA A 245 -3.34 -7.15 11.28
N VAL A 246 -2.83 -7.54 10.11
CA VAL A 246 -1.39 -7.48 9.84
C VAL A 246 -0.91 -6.04 9.73
N ARG A 247 0.25 -5.78 10.32
CA ARG A 247 0.91 -4.48 10.39
C ARG A 247 2.33 -4.62 9.90
N LEU A 248 2.83 -3.63 9.18
CA LEU A 248 4.22 -3.58 8.75
C LEU A 248 4.78 -2.17 9.00
N GLY A 249 5.97 -2.08 9.59
CA GLY A 249 6.72 -0.83 9.66
C GLY A 249 7.73 -0.78 8.51
N ILE A 250 7.54 0.10 7.55
CA ILE A 250 8.36 0.15 6.34
C ILE A 250 9.38 1.28 6.40
N GLY A 251 10.62 0.94 6.16
CA GLY A 251 11.72 1.80 5.73
C GLY A 251 11.91 3.10 6.53
N SER A 252 12.00 4.20 5.80
CA SER A 252 12.06 5.57 6.31
C SER A 252 10.99 6.42 5.63
N VAL A 253 10.82 7.65 6.09
CA VAL A 253 9.85 8.58 5.49
C VAL A 253 10.16 8.97 4.03
N THR A 254 11.37 8.66 3.54
CA THR A 254 11.82 8.86 2.14
C THR A 254 11.92 7.55 1.37
N TYR A 255 11.62 6.42 2.01
CA TYR A 255 11.62 5.12 1.34
C TYR A 255 10.52 5.07 0.28
N SER A 256 10.84 4.48 -0.87
CA SER A 256 9.96 4.35 -2.02
C SER A 256 10.06 2.94 -2.59
N ASP A 257 8.93 2.34 -2.93
CA ASP A 257 8.84 0.94 -3.36
C ASP A 257 7.67 0.76 -4.34
N SER A 258 7.80 -0.17 -5.26
CA SER A 258 6.76 -0.52 -6.23
C SER A 258 5.60 -1.32 -5.65
N ARG A 259 5.67 -1.68 -4.37
CA ARG A 259 4.63 -2.41 -3.63
C ARG A 259 3.81 -1.53 -2.70
N ASP A 260 4.20 -0.28 -2.53
CA ASP A 260 3.69 0.64 -1.52
C ASP A 260 2.91 1.77 -2.15
N GLY A 261 1.70 1.99 -1.65
CA GLY A 261 0.80 3.04 -2.06
C GLY A 261 0.06 3.64 -0.86
N PHE A 262 -1.08 4.24 -1.08
CA PHE A 262 -1.89 4.84 -0.02
C PHE A 262 -3.33 5.10 -0.46
N ARG A 263 -4.20 5.22 0.51
CA ARG A 263 -5.51 5.87 0.32
C ARG A 263 -5.63 7.12 1.18
N ILE A 264 -6.60 7.96 0.87
CA ILE A 264 -6.87 9.16 1.65
C ILE A 264 -8.04 8.92 2.61
N ALA A 265 -8.00 9.65 3.72
CA ALA A 265 -9.14 9.88 4.61
C ALA A 265 -9.45 11.37 4.69
N MET A 266 -10.69 11.71 4.97
CA MET A 266 -11.13 13.08 5.29
C MET A 266 -11.74 13.09 6.68
N GLY A 267 -11.23 13.94 7.54
CA GLY A 267 -11.68 14.05 8.92
C GLY A 267 -11.08 15.25 9.62
N VAL A 268 -11.25 15.33 10.94
CA VAL A 268 -10.57 16.35 11.74
C VAL A 268 -9.05 16.16 11.67
N PRO A 269 -8.24 17.23 11.74
CA PRO A 269 -6.80 17.15 11.78
C PRO A 269 -6.31 16.17 12.85
N ARG A 270 -5.35 15.33 12.49
CA ARG A 270 -4.68 14.41 13.41
C ARG A 270 -3.19 14.74 13.47
N THR A 271 -2.71 15.06 14.64
CA THR A 271 -1.27 15.15 14.87
C THR A 271 -0.71 13.74 14.95
N THR A 272 0.38 13.46 14.24
CA THR A 272 1.19 12.27 14.50
C THR A 272 1.64 12.35 15.96
N VAL A 273 1.35 11.33 16.75
CA VAL A 273 1.93 11.25 18.10
C VAL A 273 3.44 11.20 17.92
N PRO A 274 4.22 12.14 18.51
CA PRO A 274 5.66 12.05 18.46
C PRO A 274 6.08 10.74 19.13
N VAL A 275 6.91 9.95 18.45
CA VAL A 275 7.58 8.82 19.10
C VAL A 275 8.42 9.43 20.24
N PRO A 276 8.29 8.96 21.48
CA PRO A 276 9.18 9.38 22.55
C PRO A 276 10.64 9.18 22.13
N LYS A 277 11.49 10.17 22.41
CA LYS A 277 12.93 10.13 22.11
C LYS A 277 13.59 9.01 22.87
#